data_aa1ec71adccf7806e0098e52eb8c7e03
#
_entry.id   aa1ec71adccf7806e0098e52eb8c7e03
#
_cell.length_a   1.000
_cell.length_b   1.000
_cell.length_c   1.000
_cell.angle_alpha   90.00
_cell.angle_beta   90.00
_cell.angle_gamma   90.00
#
_symmetry.space_group_name_H-M   'P 1'
#
loop_
_entity.id
_entity.type
_entity.pdbx_description
1 polymer ?
#
loop_
_entity_poly.entity_id
_entity_poly.type
_entity_poly.pdbx_seq_one_letter_code
_entity_poly.pdbx_strand_id
1 'polypeptide(L)'
;MNWAGMLGTRVLLSSATLPPGLIQALFAAYLAGRKMWQASCGINGRPVNICCAWFDEKDADATQIYDGPGFRDAHAKFVARRAVMLAEKERLHFGRVASISSASSAIQDVTERVAQTVHTQMLKLHQAHRQRHESGKTVSLGLVRFANINPLVAVTKALIVIPSPEDVCIHYCVYHSR
;
A
#
# COMPACT_ATOMS: atom_id res chain seq x y z
N MET A 1 8.22 -15.68 12.12
CA MET A 1 8.96 -16.38 11.06
C MET A 1 9.93 -17.42 11.60
N ASN A 2 10.69 -17.16 12.67
CA ASN A 2 11.60 -18.15 13.26
C ASN A 2 10.85 -19.42 13.69
N TRP A 3 9.78 -19.30 14.46
CA TRP A 3 8.92 -20.43 14.86
C TRP A 3 8.40 -21.25 13.67
N ALA A 4 7.99 -20.58 12.58
CA ALA A 4 7.56 -21.27 11.37
C ALA A 4 8.70 -22.12 10.77
N GLY A 5 9.92 -21.58 10.77
CA GLY A 5 11.12 -22.30 10.38
C GLY A 5 11.42 -23.52 11.26
N MET A 6 11.34 -23.36 12.58
CA MET A 6 11.53 -24.45 13.55
C MET A 6 10.50 -25.58 13.40
N LEU A 7 9.27 -25.24 13.06
CA LEU A 7 8.20 -26.22 12.84
C LEU A 7 8.20 -26.82 11.42
N GLY A 8 9.06 -26.33 10.54
CA GLY A 8 9.10 -26.79 9.15
C GLY A 8 7.88 -26.39 8.32
N THR A 9 7.07 -25.43 8.79
CA THR A 9 5.85 -25.02 8.11
C THR A 9 6.16 -24.17 6.88
N ARG A 10 5.31 -24.28 5.85
CA ARG A 10 5.36 -23.41 4.68
C ARG A 10 4.78 -22.03 5.06
N VAL A 11 5.33 -21.00 4.45
CA VAL A 11 4.90 -19.62 4.70
C VAL A 11 4.57 -18.96 3.38
N LEU A 12 3.40 -18.34 3.30
CA LEU A 12 2.98 -17.47 2.22
C LEU A 12 2.92 -16.04 2.74
N LEU A 13 3.59 -15.11 2.04
CA LEU A 13 3.52 -13.68 2.29
C LEU A 13 2.79 -13.02 1.13
N SER A 14 1.67 -12.36 1.41
CA SER A 14 0.92 -11.60 0.43
C SER A 14 0.67 -10.20 0.96
N SER A 15 1.13 -9.18 0.22
CA SER A 15 0.91 -7.78 0.56
C SER A 15 1.09 -6.91 -0.67
N ALA A 16 0.39 -5.78 -0.71
CA ALA A 16 0.58 -4.77 -1.75
C ALA A 16 1.97 -4.12 -1.69
N THR A 17 2.60 -4.09 -0.51
CA THR A 17 3.93 -3.51 -0.29
C THR A 17 4.75 -4.40 0.62
N LEU A 18 5.81 -4.98 0.08
CA LEU A 18 6.78 -5.78 0.83
C LEU A 18 8.19 -5.17 0.61
N PRO A 19 8.61 -4.22 1.46
CA PRO A 19 9.93 -3.60 1.33
C PRO A 19 11.05 -4.65 1.39
N PRO A 20 12.09 -4.54 0.56
CA PRO A 20 13.17 -5.53 0.49
C PRO A 20 13.81 -5.84 1.84
N GLY A 21 14.03 -4.84 2.68
CA GLY A 21 14.60 -5.01 4.02
C GLY A 21 13.71 -5.87 4.93
N LEU A 22 12.39 -5.68 4.88
CA LEU A 22 11.44 -6.48 5.65
C LEU A 22 11.46 -7.94 5.20
N ILE A 23 11.40 -8.20 3.89
CA ILE A 23 11.41 -9.57 3.36
C ILE A 23 12.71 -10.28 3.70
N GLN A 24 13.85 -9.59 3.60
CA GLN A 24 15.16 -10.14 3.97
C GLN A 24 15.21 -10.50 5.45
N ALA A 25 14.69 -9.65 6.34
CA ALA A 25 14.63 -9.93 7.77
C ALA A 25 13.72 -11.13 8.07
N LEU A 26 12.57 -11.23 7.41
CA LEU A 26 11.66 -12.36 7.55
C LEU A 26 12.29 -13.68 7.06
N PHE A 27 12.99 -13.64 5.92
CA PHE A 27 13.73 -14.80 5.42
C PHE A 27 14.86 -15.21 6.38
N ALA A 28 15.65 -14.26 6.88
CA ALA A 28 16.73 -14.54 7.84
C ALA A 28 16.19 -15.22 9.13
N ALA A 29 15.07 -14.72 9.64
CA ALA A 29 14.41 -15.34 10.80
C ALA A 29 13.90 -16.75 10.50
N TYR A 30 13.33 -16.99 9.32
CA TYR A 30 12.88 -18.30 8.89
C TYR A 30 14.07 -19.27 8.73
N LEU A 31 15.14 -18.83 8.05
CA LEU A 31 16.37 -19.59 7.86
C LEU A 31 17.01 -20.01 9.20
N ALA A 32 17.04 -19.10 10.18
CA ALA A 32 17.53 -19.40 11.52
C ALA A 32 16.71 -20.53 12.18
N GLY A 33 15.38 -20.45 12.09
CA GLY A 33 14.48 -21.50 12.58
C GLY A 33 14.70 -22.85 11.87
N ARG A 34 14.88 -22.84 10.56
CA ARG A 34 15.18 -24.07 9.78
C ARG A 34 16.51 -24.71 10.18
N LYS A 35 17.53 -23.92 10.48
CA LYS A 35 18.81 -24.41 11.01
C LYS A 35 18.61 -25.12 12.36
N MET A 36 17.82 -24.54 13.25
CA MET A 36 17.50 -25.15 14.54
C MET A 36 16.73 -26.46 14.38
N TRP A 37 15.74 -26.47 13.51
CA TRP A 37 15.00 -27.72 13.19
C TRP A 37 15.91 -28.80 12.65
N GLN A 38 16.78 -28.49 11.71
CA GLN A 38 17.70 -29.41 11.10
C GLN A 38 18.66 -30.03 12.16
N ALA A 39 19.18 -29.18 13.05
CA ALA A 39 20.00 -29.62 14.15
C ALA A 39 19.25 -30.54 15.12
N SER A 40 18.00 -30.21 15.47
CA SER A 40 17.17 -31.06 16.34
C SER A 40 16.81 -32.40 15.72
N CYS A 41 16.76 -32.49 14.38
CA CYS A 41 16.56 -33.74 13.67
C CYS A 41 17.85 -34.53 13.44
N GLY A 42 19.00 -34.12 14.00
CA GLY A 42 20.28 -34.80 13.83
C GLY A 42 20.88 -34.69 12.43
N ILE A 43 20.36 -33.81 11.58
CA ILE A 43 20.84 -33.58 10.20
C ILE A 43 22.00 -32.61 10.25
N ASN A 44 23.16 -33.04 10.62
CA ASN A 44 24.36 -32.22 10.69
C ASN A 44 25.15 -32.25 9.38
N GLY A 45 25.86 -31.17 9.10
CA GLY A 45 26.79 -31.09 7.96
C GLY A 45 26.14 -30.87 6.59
N ARG A 46 24.81 -30.76 6.50
CA ARG A 46 24.13 -30.37 5.25
C ARG A 46 23.70 -28.88 5.31
N PRO A 47 23.91 -28.12 4.23
CA PRO A 47 23.39 -26.76 4.17
C PRO A 47 21.85 -26.77 4.20
N VAL A 48 21.28 -25.83 4.94
CA VAL A 48 19.82 -25.64 4.91
C VAL A 48 19.43 -25.17 3.52
N ASN A 49 18.44 -25.84 2.94
CA ASN A 49 17.89 -25.52 1.65
C ASN A 49 16.42 -25.10 1.79
N ILE A 50 16.09 -23.92 1.30
CA ILE A 50 14.73 -23.37 1.33
C ILE A 50 14.29 -23.09 -0.11
N CYS A 51 13.25 -23.77 -0.56
CA CYS A 51 12.59 -23.41 -1.81
C CYS A 51 11.80 -22.11 -1.60
N CYS A 52 12.24 -21.05 -2.25
CA CYS A 52 11.55 -19.77 -2.28
C CYS A 52 10.87 -19.58 -3.63
N ALA A 53 9.63 -19.13 -3.61
CA ALA A 53 8.86 -18.81 -4.80
C ALA A 53 8.38 -17.36 -4.74
N TRP A 54 8.40 -16.68 -5.88
CA TRP A 54 7.87 -15.34 -6.11
C TRP A 54 6.83 -15.42 -7.20
N PHE A 55 5.73 -14.71 -7.03
CA PHE A 55 4.69 -14.60 -8.07
C PHE A 55 4.07 -13.22 -8.03
N ASP A 56 3.75 -12.74 -9.17
CA ASP A 56 2.94 -11.56 -9.37
C ASP A 56 1.78 -11.87 -10.34
N GLU A 57 1.12 -10.85 -10.85
CA GLU A 57 -0.02 -11.00 -11.74
C GLU A 57 0.30 -11.58 -13.13
N LYS A 58 1.59 -11.77 -13.46
CA LYS A 58 2.02 -12.21 -14.80
C LYS A 58 3.03 -13.34 -14.77
N ASP A 59 3.87 -13.39 -13.75
CA ASP A 59 5.03 -14.27 -13.73
C ASP A 59 5.19 -14.98 -12.38
N ALA A 60 5.81 -16.14 -12.44
CA ALA A 60 6.16 -16.92 -11.27
C ALA A 60 7.60 -17.43 -11.42
N ASP A 61 8.36 -17.41 -10.33
CA ASP A 61 9.71 -17.92 -10.28
C ASP A 61 9.94 -18.66 -8.98
N ALA A 62 10.72 -19.73 -9.01
CA ALA A 62 11.05 -20.52 -7.83
C ALA A 62 12.51 -20.98 -7.88
N THR A 63 13.20 -20.88 -6.76
CA THR A 63 14.59 -21.31 -6.67
C THR A 63 14.94 -21.81 -5.28
N GLN A 64 15.99 -22.62 -5.22
CA GLN A 64 16.55 -23.12 -3.97
C GLN A 64 17.52 -22.09 -3.39
N ILE A 65 17.31 -21.71 -2.14
CA ILE A 65 18.08 -20.69 -1.44
C ILE A 65 18.73 -21.30 -0.20
N TYR A 66 20.00 -21.02 -0.02
CA TYR A 66 20.81 -21.56 1.08
C TYR A 66 21.18 -20.50 2.12
N ASP A 67 21.16 -19.22 1.75
CA ASP A 67 21.63 -18.11 2.57
C ASP A 67 20.94 -16.77 2.26
N GLY A 68 21.22 -15.75 3.07
CA GLY A 68 20.67 -14.40 2.89
C GLY A 68 21.10 -13.69 1.61
N PRO A 69 22.39 -13.73 1.21
CA PRO A 69 22.83 -13.19 -0.06
C PRO A 69 22.10 -13.79 -1.26
N GLY A 70 22.01 -15.11 -1.35
CA GLY A 70 21.29 -15.80 -2.42
C GLY A 70 19.80 -15.41 -2.48
N PHE A 71 19.16 -15.24 -1.31
CA PHE A 71 17.79 -14.74 -1.26
C PHE A 71 17.66 -13.32 -1.83
N ARG A 72 18.54 -12.42 -1.41
CA ARG A 72 18.55 -11.04 -1.86
C ARG A 72 18.70 -10.94 -3.37
N ASP A 73 19.65 -11.69 -3.92
CA ASP A 73 19.96 -11.67 -5.35
C ASP A 73 18.79 -12.21 -6.19
N ALA A 74 18.19 -13.33 -5.76
CA ALA A 74 17.02 -13.91 -6.42
C ALA A 74 15.81 -12.95 -6.37
N HIS A 75 15.55 -12.36 -5.20
CA HIS A 75 14.49 -11.37 -5.04
C HIS A 75 14.73 -10.13 -5.91
N ALA A 76 15.94 -9.59 -5.93
CA ALA A 76 16.29 -8.43 -6.73
C ALA A 76 16.09 -8.70 -8.24
N LYS A 77 16.46 -9.88 -8.73
CA LYS A 77 16.23 -10.28 -10.13
C LYS A 77 14.74 -10.32 -10.47
N PHE A 78 13.91 -10.91 -9.60
CA PHE A 78 12.46 -10.95 -9.81
C PHE A 78 11.85 -9.55 -9.85
N VAL A 79 12.21 -8.70 -8.87
CA VAL A 79 11.73 -7.31 -8.80
C VAL A 79 12.18 -6.48 -10.01
N ALA A 80 13.43 -6.66 -10.47
CA ALA A 80 13.94 -5.92 -11.63
C ALA A 80 13.15 -6.25 -12.90
N ARG A 81 12.82 -7.52 -13.14
CA ARG A 81 11.96 -7.93 -14.28
C ARG A 81 10.59 -7.25 -14.21
N ARG A 82 9.97 -7.28 -13.04
CA ARG A 82 8.68 -6.61 -12.83
C ARG A 82 8.76 -5.10 -13.05
N ALA A 83 9.82 -4.45 -12.58
CA ALA A 83 10.00 -3.01 -12.74
C ALA A 83 10.07 -2.60 -14.22
N VAL A 84 10.76 -3.37 -15.07
CA VAL A 84 10.79 -3.15 -16.52
C VAL A 84 9.40 -3.27 -17.12
N MET A 85 8.69 -4.36 -16.83
CA MET A 85 7.32 -4.56 -17.34
C MET A 85 6.35 -3.47 -16.89
N LEU A 86 6.50 -2.94 -15.66
CA LEU A 86 5.65 -1.86 -15.16
C LEU A 86 5.99 -0.52 -15.81
N ALA A 87 7.25 -0.28 -16.15
CA ALA A 87 7.66 0.94 -16.84
C ALA A 87 7.12 1.05 -18.27
N GLU A 88 6.85 -0.08 -18.93
CA GLU A 88 6.26 -0.16 -20.27
C GLU A 88 4.73 0.00 -20.28
N LYS A 89 4.08 -0.12 -19.10
CA LYS A 89 2.63 0.06 -19.00
C LYS A 89 2.24 1.53 -19.08
N GLU A 90 1.13 1.81 -19.77
CA GLU A 90 0.50 3.12 -19.72
C GLU A 90 0.16 3.49 -18.26
N ARG A 91 0.49 4.71 -17.88
CA ARG A 91 0.15 5.23 -16.55
C ARG A 91 -1.33 5.51 -16.48
N LEU A 92 -2.05 4.67 -15.74
CA LEU A 92 -3.48 4.84 -15.50
C LEU A 92 -3.78 5.83 -14.37
N HIS A 93 -2.80 6.11 -13.50
CA HIS A 93 -2.98 6.95 -12.32
C HIS A 93 -1.81 7.94 -12.17
N PHE A 94 -2.17 9.18 -11.83
CA PHE A 94 -1.22 10.25 -11.56
C PHE A 94 -1.38 10.70 -10.12
N GLY A 95 -0.28 10.70 -9.36
CA GLY A 95 -0.22 11.29 -8.02
C GLY A 95 0.19 12.76 -8.11
N ARG A 96 -0.48 13.63 -7.36
CA ARG A 96 -0.10 15.03 -7.17
C ARG A 96 -0.03 15.35 -5.69
N VAL A 97 1.03 16.01 -5.27
CA VAL A 97 1.14 16.57 -3.93
C VAL A 97 0.51 17.97 -3.95
N ALA A 98 -0.48 18.19 -3.09
CA ALA A 98 -1.04 19.53 -2.86
C ALA A 98 -0.43 20.09 -1.57
N SER A 99 0.26 21.22 -1.69
CA SER A 99 0.82 21.89 -0.53
C SER A 99 -0.31 22.62 0.24
N ILE A 100 -0.32 22.45 1.56
CA ILE A 100 -1.23 23.13 2.47
C ILE A 100 -0.37 24.07 3.30
N SER A 101 -0.49 25.36 3.05
CA SER A 101 0.14 26.39 3.87
C SER A 101 -0.88 26.98 4.84
N SER A 102 -0.51 27.06 6.12
CA SER A 102 -1.29 27.77 7.15
C SER A 102 -0.40 28.82 7.77
N ALA A 103 -0.94 30.02 7.92
CA ALA A 103 -0.27 31.12 8.64
C ALA A 103 -0.29 30.92 10.17
N SER A 104 -1.11 29.99 10.66
CA SER A 104 -1.32 29.68 12.06
C SER A 104 -1.11 28.20 12.30
N SER A 105 -0.58 27.85 13.47
CA SER A 105 -0.47 26.45 13.96
C SER A 105 -1.69 26.02 14.77
N ALA A 106 -2.72 26.87 14.91
CA ALA A 106 -3.96 26.51 15.59
C ALA A 106 -4.65 25.35 14.84
N ILE A 107 -5.06 24.34 15.58
CA ILE A 107 -5.68 23.12 15.03
C ILE A 107 -6.90 23.45 14.17
N GLN A 108 -7.69 24.44 14.57
CA GLN A 108 -8.87 24.85 13.84
C GLN A 108 -8.50 25.42 12.45
N ASP A 109 -7.53 26.35 12.38
CA ASP A 109 -7.08 26.96 11.14
C ASP A 109 -6.51 25.92 10.18
N VAL A 110 -5.73 24.98 10.70
CA VAL A 110 -5.18 23.86 9.91
C VAL A 110 -6.31 22.99 9.38
N THR A 111 -7.30 22.67 10.22
CA THR A 111 -8.46 21.84 9.83
C THR A 111 -9.26 22.51 8.72
N GLU A 112 -9.54 23.80 8.83
CA GLU A 112 -10.27 24.57 7.82
C GLU A 112 -9.48 24.65 6.50
N ARG A 113 -8.16 24.86 6.56
CA ARG A 113 -7.29 24.83 5.37
C ARG A 113 -7.25 23.46 4.69
N VAL A 114 -7.18 22.39 5.47
CA VAL A 114 -7.27 21.02 4.93
C VAL A 114 -8.62 20.82 4.25
N ALA A 115 -9.72 21.18 4.90
CA ALA A 115 -11.07 21.06 4.34
C ALA A 115 -11.20 21.84 3.02
N GLN A 116 -10.75 23.10 2.98
CA GLN A 116 -10.77 23.93 1.78
C GLN A 116 -9.95 23.31 0.63
N THR A 117 -8.76 22.77 0.97
CA THR A 117 -7.91 22.09 -0.02
C THR A 117 -8.58 20.84 -0.56
N VAL A 118 -9.13 20.01 0.32
CA VAL A 118 -9.86 18.79 -0.06
C VAL A 118 -11.04 19.14 -0.96
N HIS A 119 -11.88 20.10 -0.57
CA HIS A 119 -13.02 20.57 -1.36
C HIS A 119 -12.59 21.02 -2.77
N THR A 120 -11.55 21.85 -2.84
CA THR A 120 -11.01 22.32 -4.13
C THR A 120 -10.52 21.16 -5.00
N GLN A 121 -9.82 20.20 -4.42
CA GLN A 121 -9.33 19.05 -5.18
C GLN A 121 -10.47 18.10 -5.60
N MET A 122 -11.51 17.94 -4.78
CA MET A 122 -12.70 17.16 -5.14
C MET A 122 -13.39 17.74 -6.36
N LEU A 123 -13.59 19.05 -6.42
CA LEU A 123 -14.19 19.71 -7.58
C LEU A 123 -13.33 19.56 -8.85
N LYS A 124 -12.00 19.71 -8.73
CA LYS A 124 -11.07 19.50 -9.86
C LYS A 124 -11.12 18.05 -10.36
N LEU A 125 -11.13 17.07 -9.46
CA LEU A 125 -11.23 15.67 -9.83
C LEU A 125 -12.60 15.34 -10.45
N HIS A 126 -13.68 15.94 -9.94
CA HIS A 126 -15.00 15.82 -10.55
C HIS A 126 -14.98 16.32 -12.00
N GLN A 127 -14.45 17.51 -12.25
CA GLN A 127 -14.35 18.05 -13.62
C GLN A 127 -13.54 17.16 -14.57
N ALA A 128 -12.45 16.57 -14.07
CA ALA A 128 -11.55 15.75 -14.88
C ALA A 128 -12.07 14.32 -15.14
N HIS A 129 -12.85 13.75 -14.21
CA HIS A 129 -13.19 12.32 -14.19
C HIS A 129 -14.69 12.03 -14.12
N ARG A 130 -15.55 13.04 -14.30
CA ARG A 130 -17.01 12.84 -14.29
C ARG A 130 -17.42 11.96 -15.46
N GLN A 131 -18.35 11.07 -15.19
CA GLN A 131 -18.98 10.22 -16.20
C GLN A 131 -20.45 10.63 -16.38
N ARG A 132 -20.96 10.52 -17.59
CA ARG A 132 -22.37 10.79 -17.88
C ARG A 132 -23.19 9.55 -17.50
N HIS A 133 -24.13 9.73 -16.59
CA HIS A 133 -25.10 8.71 -16.23
C HIS A 133 -26.25 8.66 -17.26
N GLU A 134 -26.95 7.54 -17.35
CA GLU A 134 -28.11 7.35 -18.25
C GLU A 134 -29.21 8.40 -18.06
N SER A 135 -29.37 8.91 -16.83
CA SER A 135 -30.28 10.02 -16.51
C SER A 135 -29.89 11.39 -17.10
N GLY A 136 -28.78 11.45 -17.84
CA GLY A 136 -28.24 12.70 -18.39
C GLY A 136 -27.40 13.52 -17.40
N LYS A 137 -27.38 13.16 -16.12
CA LYS A 137 -26.55 13.81 -15.10
C LYS A 137 -25.11 13.33 -15.17
N THR A 138 -24.18 14.16 -14.73
CA THR A 138 -22.76 13.78 -14.57
C THR A 138 -22.49 13.39 -13.14
N VAL A 139 -21.77 12.27 -12.94
CA VAL A 139 -21.47 11.69 -11.63
C VAL A 139 -19.97 11.41 -11.54
N SER A 140 -19.39 11.58 -10.37
CA SER A 140 -18.08 11.04 -10.02
C SER A 140 -18.10 10.49 -8.58
N LEU A 141 -17.30 9.48 -8.33
CA LEU A 141 -17.05 8.93 -7.00
C LEU A 141 -15.63 9.26 -6.58
N GLY A 142 -15.45 9.73 -5.36
CA GLY A 142 -14.15 10.05 -4.79
C GLY A 142 -13.97 9.41 -3.43
N LEU A 143 -12.72 9.11 -3.07
CA LEU A 143 -12.34 8.61 -1.75
C LEU A 143 -11.33 9.56 -1.13
N VAL A 144 -11.63 10.04 0.09
CA VAL A 144 -10.69 10.81 0.91
C VAL A 144 -10.31 9.95 2.11
N ARG A 145 -9.03 9.67 2.26
CA ARG A 145 -8.52 8.82 3.33
C ARG A 145 -7.71 9.60 4.35
N PHE A 146 -8.03 9.42 5.62
CA PHE A 146 -7.27 9.96 6.75
C PHE A 146 -6.60 8.83 7.54
N ALA A 147 -5.41 9.10 8.07
CA ALA A 147 -4.70 8.15 8.92
C ALA A 147 -5.35 7.98 10.30
N ASN A 148 -6.06 9.01 10.78
CA ASN A 148 -6.65 9.05 12.13
C ASN A 148 -8.10 9.53 12.09
N ILE A 149 -8.92 9.02 13.03
CA ILE A 149 -10.36 9.31 13.13
C ILE A 149 -10.63 10.77 13.53
N ASN A 150 -9.89 11.31 14.50
CA ASN A 150 -10.16 12.68 14.98
C ASN A 150 -10.00 13.74 13.89
N PRO A 151 -8.91 13.78 13.10
CA PRO A 151 -8.81 14.65 11.95
C PRO A 151 -9.91 14.40 10.90
N LEU A 152 -10.28 13.15 10.64
CA LEU A 152 -11.38 12.82 9.73
C LEU A 152 -12.67 13.51 10.14
N VAL A 153 -13.09 13.38 11.41
CA VAL A 153 -14.32 13.98 11.90
C VAL A 153 -14.27 15.50 11.85
N ALA A 154 -13.15 16.11 12.27
CA ALA A 154 -12.98 17.56 12.25
C ALA A 154 -13.05 18.13 10.84
N VAL A 155 -12.31 17.54 9.90
CA VAL A 155 -12.31 17.98 8.49
C VAL A 155 -13.66 17.74 7.83
N THR A 156 -14.35 16.64 8.12
CA THR A 156 -15.70 16.37 7.58
C THR A 156 -16.69 17.45 8.02
N LYS A 157 -16.69 17.82 9.31
CA LYS A 157 -17.52 18.91 9.81
C LYS A 157 -17.23 20.25 9.09
N ALA A 158 -15.97 20.55 8.86
CA ALA A 158 -15.57 21.75 8.13
C ALA A 158 -15.96 21.68 6.63
N LEU A 159 -15.89 20.50 6.00
CA LEU A 159 -16.29 20.28 4.60
C LEU A 159 -17.78 20.51 4.37
N ILE A 160 -18.64 20.02 5.26
CA ILE A 160 -20.11 20.10 5.11
C ILE A 160 -20.61 21.55 5.05
N VAL A 161 -19.91 22.48 5.69
CA VAL A 161 -20.29 23.89 5.71
C VAL A 161 -19.70 24.72 4.55
N ILE A 162 -18.82 24.14 3.73
CA ILE A 162 -18.29 24.81 2.54
C ILE A 162 -19.36 24.76 1.45
N PRO A 163 -19.77 25.91 0.90
CA PRO A 163 -20.77 25.94 -0.16
C PRO A 163 -20.23 25.26 -1.43
N SER A 164 -21.05 24.42 -2.04
CA SER A 164 -20.78 23.84 -3.35
C SER A 164 -21.23 24.78 -4.47
N PRO A 165 -20.64 24.71 -5.68
CA PRO A 165 -21.19 25.36 -6.85
C PRO A 165 -22.65 24.97 -7.11
N GLU A 166 -23.45 25.85 -7.68
CA GLU A 166 -24.90 25.64 -7.90
C GLU A 166 -25.22 24.41 -8.75
N ASP A 167 -24.31 24.03 -9.63
CA ASP A 167 -24.45 22.89 -10.53
C ASP A 167 -23.88 21.56 -9.96
N VAL A 168 -23.33 21.58 -8.74
CA VAL A 168 -22.69 20.40 -8.11
C VAL A 168 -23.35 20.08 -6.78
N CYS A 169 -23.91 18.88 -6.68
CA CYS A 169 -24.40 18.34 -5.42
C CYS A 169 -23.38 17.33 -4.86
N ILE A 170 -22.86 17.60 -3.67
CA ILE A 170 -21.88 16.72 -3.01
C ILE A 170 -22.56 15.94 -1.90
N HIS A 171 -22.46 14.59 -1.97
CA HIS A 171 -22.89 13.69 -0.92
C HIS A 171 -21.68 13.14 -0.17
N TYR A 172 -21.66 13.28 1.14
CA TYR A 172 -20.61 12.78 2.00
C TYR A 172 -21.05 11.50 2.71
N CYS A 173 -20.24 10.46 2.57
CA CYS A 173 -20.38 9.25 3.38
C CYS A 173 -19.12 9.07 4.21
N VAL A 174 -19.25 8.99 5.53
CA VAL A 174 -18.10 8.86 6.44
C VAL A 174 -18.14 7.48 7.08
N TYR A 175 -17.01 6.78 6.96
CA TYR A 175 -16.83 5.48 7.59
C TYR A 175 -15.58 5.48 8.48
N HIS A 176 -15.70 4.93 9.67
CA HIS A 176 -14.59 4.70 10.59
C HIS A 176 -14.85 3.47 11.45
N SER A 177 -13.81 2.92 12.06
CA SER A 177 -13.85 1.66 12.82
C SER A 177 -14.28 1.79 14.29
N ARG A 178 -14.86 2.92 14.70
CA ARG A 178 -15.45 3.11 16.05
C ARG A 178 -16.94 3.09 16.00
#